data_e75ea5868b51687fd88d4e41b15035fe
#
_entry.id   e75ea5868b51687fd88d4e41b15035fe
#
_cell.length_a   1.000
_cell.length_b   1.000
_cell.length_c   1.000
_cell.angle_alpha   90.00
_cell.angle_beta   90.00
_cell.angle_gamma   90.00
#
_symmetry.space_group_name_H-M   'P 1'
#
loop_
_entity.id
_entity.type
_entity.pdbx_description
1 polymer ?
#
loop_
_entity_poly.entity_id
_entity_poly.type
_entity_poly.pdbx_seq_one_letter_code
_entity_poly.pdbx_strand_id
1 'polypeptide(L)'
;MNYINTMDDLFDMLDRYTEGVDWNAFYTNRDKPAPFLKYNKLPDKCVVDFIKTHKIKNACEFGCGEGRNVIYLAKNDVETEAYDLSEIAIENARRIARESNTEKAVFKAENIFESDLTDKRFDLVIDSGIFHHLTPHRRLQYRDIVSDILTENGYFILLCFAAGEDGADEVDDYEFYKRKQTGVAFTKERLKKFWGEKFDVVDLRKGENIADNELWESEYLYVCVFQKA
;
A
#
# COMPACT_ATOMS: atom_id res chain seq x y z
N MET A 1 23.95 21.35 -12.60
CA MET A 1 24.74 20.30 -11.93
C MET A 1 23.95 19.91 -10.69
N ASN A 2 23.66 18.63 -10.52
CA ASN A 2 22.93 18.15 -9.36
C ASN A 2 23.94 17.58 -8.38
N TYR A 3 23.99 18.13 -7.18
CA TYR A 3 24.86 17.65 -6.11
C TYR A 3 24.00 16.93 -5.08
N ILE A 4 24.55 15.90 -4.45
CA ILE A 4 23.93 15.21 -3.33
C ILE A 4 24.33 15.98 -2.06
N ASN A 5 23.34 16.55 -1.38
CA ASN A 5 23.54 17.30 -0.11
C ASN A 5 22.73 16.68 1.03
N THR A 6 21.66 15.95 0.71
CA THR A 6 20.73 15.33 1.64
C THR A 6 20.52 13.85 1.32
N MET A 7 19.88 13.12 2.23
CA MET A 7 19.47 11.73 1.95
C MET A 7 18.40 11.68 0.85
N ASP A 8 17.54 12.68 0.75
CA ASP A 8 16.53 12.75 -0.30
C ASP A 8 17.17 12.93 -1.68
N ASP A 9 18.20 13.81 -1.81
CA ASP A 9 18.98 13.92 -3.05
C ASP A 9 19.61 12.58 -3.47
N LEU A 10 20.09 11.81 -2.48
CA LEU A 10 20.65 10.48 -2.73
C LEU A 10 19.58 9.51 -3.20
N PHE A 11 18.41 9.51 -2.57
CA PHE A 11 17.31 8.64 -2.94
C PHE A 11 16.77 8.98 -4.33
N ASP A 12 16.60 10.26 -4.64
CA ASP A 12 16.19 10.73 -5.97
C ASP A 12 17.22 10.34 -7.05
N MET A 13 18.50 10.38 -6.70
CA MET A 13 19.54 9.88 -7.60
C MET A 13 19.41 8.38 -7.84
N LEU A 14 19.19 7.59 -6.79
CA LEU A 14 19.04 6.13 -6.89
C LEU A 14 17.79 5.75 -7.68
N ASP A 15 16.70 6.48 -7.56
CA ASP A 15 15.48 6.24 -8.33
C ASP A 15 15.72 6.34 -9.85
N ARG A 16 16.65 7.21 -10.29
CA ARG A 16 17.00 7.35 -11.72
C ARG A 16 17.72 6.12 -12.29
N TYR A 17 18.25 5.24 -11.45
CA TYR A 17 18.88 3.98 -11.87
C TYR A 17 17.91 2.80 -11.88
N THR A 18 16.69 3.01 -11.38
CA THR A 18 15.63 1.99 -11.40
C THR A 18 14.57 2.36 -12.44
N GLU A 19 14.11 1.38 -13.20
CA GLU A 19 12.98 1.58 -14.12
C GLU A 19 11.70 1.48 -13.28
N GLY A 20 10.97 2.60 -13.16
CA GLY A 20 9.66 2.63 -12.51
C GLY A 20 8.59 1.94 -13.36
N VAL A 21 7.51 1.51 -12.72
CA VAL A 21 6.30 1.04 -13.42
C VAL A 21 5.51 2.27 -13.88
N ASP A 22 5.10 2.29 -15.13
CA ASP A 22 4.11 3.26 -15.62
C ASP A 22 2.71 2.83 -15.14
N TRP A 23 2.31 3.34 -13.98
CA TRP A 23 1.02 3.04 -13.37
C TRP A 23 -0.16 3.60 -14.17
N ASN A 24 0.01 4.72 -14.90
CA ASN A 24 -1.04 5.20 -15.80
C ASN A 24 -1.28 4.23 -16.95
N ALA A 25 -0.22 3.74 -17.59
CA ALA A 25 -0.34 2.70 -18.61
C ALA A 25 -0.95 1.42 -18.06
N PHE A 26 -0.58 1.03 -16.84
CA PHE A 26 -1.14 -0.15 -16.15
C PHE A 26 -2.67 -0.03 -15.96
N TYR A 27 -3.16 1.09 -15.46
CA TYR A 27 -4.61 1.30 -15.26
C TYR A 27 -5.38 1.59 -16.56
N THR A 28 -4.70 2.01 -17.62
CA THR A 28 -5.31 2.19 -18.95
C THR A 28 -5.48 0.86 -19.68
N ASN A 29 -4.46 -0.01 -19.61
CA ASN A 29 -4.45 -1.27 -20.35
C ASN A 29 -5.15 -2.38 -19.56
N ARG A 30 -6.41 -2.66 -19.92
CA ARG A 30 -7.23 -3.70 -19.29
C ARG A 30 -7.06 -5.09 -19.90
N ASP A 31 -6.20 -5.23 -20.92
CA ASP A 31 -6.00 -6.51 -21.65
C ASP A 31 -5.18 -7.53 -20.82
N LYS A 32 -4.47 -7.06 -19.79
CA LYS A 32 -3.76 -7.89 -18.84
C LYS A 32 -4.28 -7.62 -17.42
N PRO A 33 -5.42 -8.16 -17.06
CA PRO A 33 -5.99 -7.89 -15.75
C PRO A 33 -5.13 -8.55 -14.67
N ALA A 34 -4.46 -7.74 -13.87
CA ALA A 34 -4.02 -8.24 -12.57
C ALA A 34 -5.26 -8.71 -11.79
N PRO A 35 -5.17 -9.79 -11.01
CA PRO A 35 -6.34 -10.35 -10.32
C PRO A 35 -7.17 -9.31 -9.57
N PHE A 36 -6.54 -8.38 -8.87
CA PHE A 36 -7.21 -7.33 -8.11
C PHE A 36 -8.00 -6.33 -8.99
N LEU A 37 -7.64 -6.14 -10.26
CA LEU A 37 -8.40 -5.29 -11.17
C LEU A 37 -9.76 -5.90 -11.56
N LYS A 38 -9.86 -7.22 -11.57
CA LYS A 38 -11.13 -7.92 -11.77
C LYS A 38 -12.07 -7.70 -10.58
N TYR A 39 -11.49 -7.57 -9.39
CA TYR A 39 -12.21 -7.42 -8.12
C TYR A 39 -12.08 -5.99 -7.52
N ASN A 40 -11.84 -4.99 -8.37
CA ASN A 40 -11.55 -3.60 -8.00
C ASN A 40 -12.65 -2.89 -7.18
N LYS A 41 -13.81 -3.50 -7.02
CA LYS A 41 -14.92 -2.99 -6.20
C LYS A 41 -15.05 -3.70 -4.85
N LEU A 42 -14.32 -4.81 -4.67
CA LEU A 42 -14.40 -5.61 -3.45
C LEU A 42 -13.29 -5.17 -2.48
N PRO A 43 -13.63 -4.77 -1.25
CA PRO A 43 -12.63 -4.44 -0.24
C PRO A 43 -11.82 -5.67 0.16
N ASP A 44 -10.62 -5.44 0.64
CA ASP A 44 -9.79 -6.51 1.20
C ASP A 44 -10.43 -7.05 2.49
N LYS A 45 -10.55 -8.37 2.57
CA LYS A 45 -11.14 -9.05 3.73
C LYS A 45 -10.51 -8.61 5.04
N CYS A 46 -9.19 -8.48 5.09
CA CYS A 46 -8.47 -8.08 6.30
C CYS A 46 -8.87 -6.67 6.77
N VAL A 47 -9.12 -5.73 5.85
CA VAL A 47 -9.59 -4.38 6.19
C VAL A 47 -11.01 -4.42 6.74
N VAL A 48 -11.88 -5.20 6.10
CA VAL A 48 -13.27 -5.42 6.54
C VAL A 48 -13.33 -6.03 7.93
N ASP A 49 -12.57 -7.08 8.17
CA ASP A 49 -12.56 -7.77 9.47
C ASP A 49 -11.93 -6.89 10.56
N PHE A 50 -10.91 -6.10 10.20
CA PHE A 50 -10.25 -5.21 11.14
C PHE A 50 -11.20 -4.13 11.69
N ILE A 51 -11.93 -3.42 10.85
CA ILE A 51 -12.82 -2.36 11.32
C ILE A 51 -14.08 -2.85 12.06
N LYS A 52 -14.43 -4.15 11.94
CA LYS A 52 -15.50 -4.76 12.76
C LYS A 52 -15.11 -4.89 14.24
N THR A 53 -13.81 -4.99 14.51
CA THR A 53 -13.28 -5.24 15.86
C THR A 53 -12.52 -4.05 16.45
N HIS A 54 -12.12 -3.10 15.61
CA HIS A 54 -11.36 -1.90 16.01
C HIS A 54 -12.14 -0.64 15.64
N LYS A 55 -12.21 0.29 16.58
CA LYS A 55 -12.87 1.57 16.34
C LYS A 55 -11.90 2.53 15.64
N ILE A 56 -12.07 2.72 14.36
CA ILE A 56 -11.29 3.60 13.50
C ILE A 56 -12.11 4.82 13.15
N LYS A 57 -11.58 6.03 13.35
CA LYS A 57 -12.23 7.28 12.98
C LYS A 57 -11.75 7.79 11.63
N ASN A 58 -10.44 7.68 11.40
CA ASN A 58 -9.82 8.13 10.18
C ASN A 58 -8.76 7.13 9.70
N ALA A 59 -8.60 7.03 8.38
CA ALA A 59 -7.66 6.11 7.77
C ALA A 59 -6.98 6.74 6.54
N CYS A 60 -5.77 6.28 6.24
CA CYS A 60 -5.04 6.62 5.04
C CYS A 60 -4.74 5.35 4.25
N GLU A 61 -4.89 5.36 2.92
CA GLU A 61 -4.42 4.29 2.05
C GLU A 61 -3.39 4.81 1.06
N PHE A 62 -2.23 4.20 1.05
CA PHE A 62 -1.19 4.44 0.06
C PHE A 62 -1.32 3.42 -1.09
N GLY A 63 -1.27 3.90 -2.37
CA GLY A 63 -1.51 3.09 -3.55
C GLY A 63 -2.94 2.57 -3.62
N CYS A 64 -3.89 3.45 -3.39
CA CYS A 64 -5.29 3.08 -3.28
C CYS A 64 -5.91 2.56 -4.59
N GLY A 65 -5.23 2.72 -5.72
CA GLY A 65 -5.77 2.37 -7.03
C GLY A 65 -7.14 3.00 -7.29
N GLU A 66 -8.11 2.20 -7.65
CA GLU A 66 -9.49 2.65 -7.89
C GLU A 66 -10.33 2.78 -6.59
N GLY A 67 -9.69 2.71 -5.40
CA GLY A 67 -10.28 3.12 -4.11
C GLY A 67 -11.17 2.09 -3.42
N ARG A 68 -11.04 0.80 -3.68
CA ARG A 68 -11.94 -0.25 -3.14
C ARG A 68 -12.04 -0.24 -1.62
N ASN A 69 -10.90 -0.17 -0.91
CA ASN A 69 -10.88 -0.13 0.56
C ASN A 69 -11.36 1.22 1.09
N VAL A 70 -10.89 2.30 0.48
CA VAL A 70 -11.24 3.68 0.85
C VAL A 70 -12.75 3.90 0.78
N ILE A 71 -13.38 3.47 -0.31
CA ILE A 71 -14.83 3.58 -0.51
C ILE A 71 -15.59 2.73 0.51
N TYR A 72 -15.09 1.51 0.81
CA TYR A 72 -15.68 0.67 1.84
C TYR A 72 -15.59 1.33 3.22
N LEU A 73 -14.45 1.86 3.60
CA LEU A 73 -14.23 2.56 4.86
C LEU A 73 -15.14 3.78 4.98
N ALA A 74 -15.22 4.60 3.93
CA ALA A 74 -16.08 5.78 3.90
C ALA A 74 -17.58 5.44 4.05
N LYS A 75 -18.03 4.30 3.49
CA LYS A 75 -19.39 3.76 3.70
C LYS A 75 -19.66 3.33 5.14
N ASN A 76 -18.61 3.03 5.89
CA ASN A 76 -18.66 2.65 7.30
C ASN A 76 -18.26 3.80 8.23
N ASP A 77 -18.51 5.05 7.80
CA ASP A 77 -18.30 6.27 8.59
C ASP A 77 -16.85 6.57 9.00
N VAL A 78 -15.87 5.99 8.32
CA VAL A 78 -14.44 6.32 8.49
C VAL A 78 -14.08 7.46 7.55
N GLU A 79 -13.47 8.53 8.06
CA GLU A 79 -12.87 9.58 7.25
C GLU A 79 -11.61 9.04 6.57
N THR A 80 -11.51 9.19 5.25
CA THR A 80 -10.40 8.57 4.50
C THR A 80 -9.69 9.56 3.61
N GLU A 81 -8.37 9.43 3.60
CA GLU A 81 -7.47 10.10 2.65
C GLU A 81 -6.64 9.04 1.93
N ALA A 82 -6.52 9.15 0.61
CA ALA A 82 -5.90 8.12 -0.20
C ALA A 82 -5.02 8.69 -1.29
N TYR A 83 -3.92 8.02 -1.55
CA TYR A 83 -2.87 8.45 -2.48
C TYR A 83 -2.59 7.35 -3.51
N ASP A 84 -2.39 7.75 -4.76
CA ASP A 84 -1.86 6.90 -5.81
C ASP A 84 -1.06 7.73 -6.81
N LEU A 85 -0.06 7.15 -7.46
CA LEU A 85 0.70 7.82 -8.51
C LEU A 85 -0.09 7.95 -9.82
N SER A 86 -1.08 7.09 -10.04
CA SER A 86 -1.87 7.07 -11.26
C SER A 86 -3.04 8.06 -11.19
N GLU A 87 -2.95 9.11 -11.98
CA GLU A 87 -4.08 10.03 -12.19
C GLU A 87 -5.32 9.29 -12.71
N ILE A 88 -5.13 8.28 -13.57
CA ILE A 88 -6.21 7.48 -14.16
C ILE A 88 -6.91 6.65 -13.07
N ALA A 89 -6.15 6.04 -12.17
CA ALA A 89 -6.71 5.31 -11.03
C ALA A 89 -7.52 6.24 -10.13
N ILE A 90 -6.98 7.41 -9.80
CA ILE A 90 -7.62 8.41 -8.94
C ILE A 90 -8.89 8.99 -9.59
N GLU A 91 -8.89 9.26 -10.89
CA GLU A 91 -10.10 9.70 -11.60
C GLU A 91 -11.20 8.63 -11.52
N ASN A 92 -10.85 7.37 -11.72
CA ASN A 92 -11.77 6.24 -11.56
C ASN A 92 -12.27 6.12 -10.13
N ALA A 93 -11.39 6.22 -9.13
CA ALA A 93 -11.75 6.17 -7.71
C ALA A 93 -12.75 7.26 -7.34
N ARG A 94 -12.49 8.51 -7.76
CA ARG A 94 -13.40 9.65 -7.55
C ARG A 94 -14.75 9.44 -8.23
N ARG A 95 -14.78 8.86 -9.43
CA ARG A 95 -16.04 8.53 -10.11
C ARG A 95 -16.83 7.48 -9.33
N ILE A 96 -16.19 6.38 -8.92
CA ILE A 96 -16.82 5.29 -8.17
C ILE A 96 -17.32 5.80 -6.80
N ALA A 97 -16.56 6.66 -6.14
CA ALA A 97 -16.95 7.28 -4.86
C ALA A 97 -18.23 8.12 -5.01
N ARG A 98 -18.31 8.97 -6.05
CA ARG A 98 -19.53 9.73 -6.35
C ARG A 98 -20.74 8.84 -6.61
N GLU A 99 -20.57 7.80 -7.43
CA GLU A 99 -21.61 6.79 -7.73
C GLU A 99 -22.08 6.04 -6.46
N SER A 100 -21.22 5.99 -5.46
CA SER A 100 -21.44 5.31 -4.17
C SER A 100 -21.90 6.25 -3.05
N ASN A 101 -22.02 7.56 -3.30
CA ASN A 101 -22.35 8.59 -2.31
C ASN A 101 -21.41 8.57 -1.09
N THR A 102 -20.10 8.47 -1.32
CA THR A 102 -19.10 8.46 -0.26
C THR A 102 -18.32 9.77 -0.21
N GLU A 103 -18.88 10.78 0.47
CA GLU A 103 -18.31 12.13 0.58
C GLU A 103 -17.07 12.20 1.49
N LYS A 104 -16.90 11.22 2.37
CA LYS A 104 -15.75 11.15 3.32
C LYS A 104 -14.47 10.62 2.69
N ALA A 105 -14.52 10.19 1.44
CA ALA A 105 -13.36 9.67 0.71
C ALA A 105 -12.64 10.78 -0.05
N VAL A 106 -11.40 11.07 0.31
CA VAL A 106 -10.54 12.05 -0.37
C VAL A 106 -9.45 11.31 -1.13
N PHE A 107 -9.33 11.57 -2.43
CA PHE A 107 -8.36 10.90 -3.31
C PHE A 107 -7.38 11.91 -3.90
N LYS A 108 -6.08 11.60 -3.88
CA LYS A 108 -5.00 12.44 -4.38
C LYS A 108 -4.09 11.67 -5.33
N ALA A 109 -3.85 12.26 -6.50
CA ALA A 109 -2.87 11.76 -7.46
C ALA A 109 -1.52 12.38 -7.10
N GLU A 110 -0.80 11.81 -6.16
CA GLU A 110 0.41 12.37 -5.59
C GLU A 110 1.43 11.27 -5.25
N ASN A 111 2.70 11.62 -5.38
CA ASN A 111 3.80 10.80 -4.86
C ASN A 111 3.91 11.00 -3.36
N ILE A 112 3.74 9.94 -2.57
CA ILE A 112 3.82 10.00 -1.10
C ILE A 112 5.18 10.45 -0.56
N PHE A 113 6.24 10.27 -1.34
CA PHE A 113 7.59 10.72 -0.96
C PHE A 113 7.81 12.23 -1.18
N GLU A 114 6.91 12.88 -1.90
CA GLU A 114 6.93 14.31 -2.21
C GLU A 114 5.77 15.07 -1.55
N SER A 115 4.79 14.33 -0.99
CA SER A 115 3.60 14.90 -0.35
C SER A 115 3.92 15.45 1.03
N ASP A 116 3.30 16.58 1.39
CA ASP A 116 3.38 17.11 2.76
C ASP A 116 2.41 16.32 3.68
N LEU A 117 2.99 15.41 4.44
CA LEU A 117 2.30 14.56 5.39
C LEU A 117 2.60 14.94 6.86
N THR A 118 3.31 16.04 7.11
CA THR A 118 3.88 16.40 8.41
C THR A 118 2.82 16.51 9.53
N ASP A 119 1.67 17.09 9.22
CA ASP A 119 0.58 17.30 10.19
C ASP A 119 -0.52 16.22 10.12
N LYS A 120 -0.30 15.18 9.33
CA LYS A 120 -1.28 14.09 9.20
C LYS A 120 -1.19 13.12 10.36
N ARG A 121 -2.34 12.69 10.87
CA ARG A 121 -2.42 11.65 11.91
C ARG A 121 -3.64 10.77 11.64
N PHE A 122 -3.40 9.46 11.52
CA PHE A 122 -4.42 8.47 11.20
C PHE A 122 -4.44 7.35 12.25
N ASP A 123 -5.64 6.84 12.54
CA ASP A 123 -5.80 5.65 13.39
C ASP A 123 -5.38 4.38 12.64
N LEU A 124 -5.51 4.40 11.29
CA LEU A 124 -5.21 3.28 10.43
C LEU A 124 -4.51 3.76 9.15
N VAL A 125 -3.38 3.13 8.82
CA VAL A 125 -2.76 3.23 7.49
C VAL A 125 -2.88 1.89 6.78
N ILE A 126 -3.17 1.91 5.48
CA ILE A 126 -3.32 0.71 4.65
C ILE A 126 -2.35 0.80 3.47
N ASP A 127 -1.69 -0.30 3.19
CA ASP A 127 -0.94 -0.58 1.98
C ASP A 127 -1.42 -1.91 1.40
N SER A 128 -2.19 -1.84 0.33
CA SER A 128 -2.65 -3.03 -0.37
C SER A 128 -1.91 -3.19 -1.70
N GLY A 129 -0.56 -3.29 -1.61
CA GLY A 129 0.25 -3.66 -2.76
C GLY A 129 1.29 -2.67 -3.24
N ILE A 130 1.69 -1.66 -2.45
CA ILE A 130 2.81 -0.77 -2.80
C ILE A 130 4.16 -1.34 -2.37
N PHE A 131 4.27 -1.75 -1.10
CA PHE A 131 5.56 -2.04 -0.46
C PHE A 131 6.45 -2.97 -1.26
N HIS A 132 5.86 -3.97 -1.89
CA HIS A 132 6.60 -4.93 -2.70
C HIS A 132 7.08 -4.37 -4.07
N HIS A 133 6.61 -3.18 -4.47
CA HIS A 133 7.10 -2.46 -5.65
C HIS A 133 8.15 -1.40 -5.32
N LEU A 134 8.30 -1.03 -4.03
CA LEU A 134 9.26 -0.02 -3.63
C LEU A 134 10.70 -0.51 -3.77
N THR A 135 11.56 0.41 -4.21
CA THR A 135 13.00 0.20 -4.21
C THR A 135 13.53 0.07 -2.78
N PRO A 136 14.61 -0.67 -2.53
CA PRO A 136 15.12 -0.90 -1.18
C PRO A 136 15.38 0.37 -0.36
N HIS A 137 15.93 1.41 -0.98
CA HIS A 137 16.18 2.69 -0.29
C HIS A 137 14.88 3.42 0.08
N ARG A 138 13.86 3.37 -0.79
CA ARG A 138 12.55 3.97 -0.51
C ARG A 138 11.76 3.22 0.55
N ARG A 139 11.99 1.91 0.75
CA ARG A 139 11.33 1.15 1.83
C ARG A 139 11.64 1.71 3.21
N LEU A 140 12.88 2.17 3.44
CA LEU A 140 13.26 2.78 4.73
C LEU A 140 12.49 4.08 4.97
N GLN A 141 12.49 4.98 3.99
CA GLN A 141 11.73 6.23 4.06
C GLN A 141 10.23 5.98 4.21
N TYR A 142 9.69 4.97 3.50
CA TYR A 142 8.30 4.57 3.58
C TYR A 142 7.90 4.11 4.98
N ARG A 143 8.72 3.30 5.64
CA ARG A 143 8.50 2.87 7.02
C ARG A 143 8.43 4.06 7.97
N ASP A 144 9.32 5.03 7.79
CA ASP A 144 9.33 6.25 8.59
C ASP A 144 8.07 7.08 8.35
N ILE A 145 7.67 7.30 7.11
CA ILE A 145 6.42 7.99 6.74
C ILE A 145 5.22 7.32 7.41
N VAL A 146 5.07 5.99 7.26
CA VAL A 146 3.94 5.25 7.87
C VAL A 146 3.92 5.41 9.38
N SER A 147 5.09 5.31 10.04
CA SER A 147 5.19 5.51 11.48
C SER A 147 4.81 6.93 11.90
N ASP A 148 5.26 7.94 11.16
CA ASP A 148 5.11 9.34 11.55
C ASP A 148 3.66 9.82 11.41
N ILE A 149 2.91 9.32 10.41
CA ILE A 149 1.51 9.70 10.20
C ILE A 149 0.52 8.89 11.04
N LEU A 150 0.94 7.84 11.72
CA LEU A 150 0.09 7.10 12.63
C LEU A 150 -0.02 7.80 13.99
N THR A 151 -1.24 7.77 14.55
CA THR A 151 -1.47 8.12 15.96
C THR A 151 -0.70 7.17 16.88
N GLU A 152 -0.53 7.55 18.16
CA GLU A 152 -0.05 6.61 19.18
C GLU A 152 -1.00 5.42 19.26
N ASN A 153 -0.47 4.21 19.23
CA ASN A 153 -1.21 2.95 19.12
C ASN A 153 -2.02 2.77 17.82
N GLY A 154 -1.78 3.60 16.80
CA GLY A 154 -2.37 3.44 15.47
C GLY A 154 -1.91 2.14 14.79
N TYR A 155 -2.66 1.70 13.79
CA TYR A 155 -2.42 0.43 13.12
C TYR A 155 -2.01 0.61 11.67
N PHE A 156 -1.17 -0.32 11.22
CA PHE A 156 -0.78 -0.43 9.81
C PHE A 156 -1.16 -1.81 9.28
N ILE A 157 -1.98 -1.84 8.23
CA ILE A 157 -2.30 -3.06 7.49
C ILE A 157 -1.48 -3.08 6.21
N LEU A 158 -0.69 -4.14 6.02
CA LEU A 158 0.15 -4.33 4.84
C LEU A 158 -0.23 -5.63 4.14
N LEU A 159 -0.53 -5.54 2.85
CA LEU A 159 -0.63 -6.67 1.94
C LEU A 159 0.55 -6.63 0.96
N CYS A 160 1.40 -7.64 0.98
CA CYS A 160 2.55 -7.70 0.09
C CYS A 160 2.81 -9.13 -0.41
N PHE A 161 3.54 -9.27 -1.51
CA PHE A 161 3.84 -10.58 -2.08
C PHE A 161 4.53 -11.50 -1.06
N ALA A 162 3.96 -12.70 -0.90
CA ALA A 162 4.49 -13.75 -0.06
C ALA A 162 5.58 -14.52 -0.82
N ALA A 163 6.76 -14.68 -0.22
CA ALA A 163 7.78 -15.57 -0.73
C ALA A 163 7.37 -17.03 -0.49
N GLY A 164 7.58 -17.89 -1.48
CA GLY A 164 7.34 -19.33 -1.34
C GLY A 164 6.86 -20.03 -2.60
N GLU A 165 6.16 -21.15 -2.44
CA GLU A 165 5.87 -22.14 -3.48
C GLU A 165 4.98 -21.63 -4.63
N ASP A 166 4.30 -20.51 -4.45
CA ASP A 166 3.32 -20.00 -5.42
C ASP A 166 3.88 -18.93 -6.39
N GLY A 167 5.20 -18.89 -6.57
CA GLY A 167 5.81 -18.26 -7.72
C GLY A 167 6.38 -16.84 -7.52
N ALA A 168 6.39 -16.30 -6.30
CA ALA A 168 7.11 -15.06 -6.01
C ALA A 168 8.44 -15.36 -5.31
N ASP A 169 9.55 -15.05 -5.97
CA ASP A 169 10.88 -15.24 -5.41
C ASP A 169 11.23 -14.12 -4.42
N GLU A 170 11.85 -14.51 -3.31
CA GLU A 170 12.56 -13.55 -2.48
C GLU A 170 13.86 -13.15 -3.20
N VAL A 171 14.04 -11.85 -3.36
CA VAL A 171 15.23 -11.27 -3.98
C VAL A 171 15.93 -10.39 -2.96
N ASP A 172 17.26 -10.55 -2.82
CA ASP A 172 18.03 -9.65 -2.00
C ASP A 172 18.12 -8.24 -2.64
N ASP A 173 18.37 -7.24 -1.82
CA ASP A 173 18.31 -5.85 -2.27
C ASP A 173 19.42 -5.49 -3.28
N TYR A 174 20.56 -6.20 -3.27
CA TYR A 174 21.60 -6.03 -4.28
C TYR A 174 21.16 -6.58 -5.64
N GLU A 175 20.59 -7.79 -5.67
CA GLU A 175 20.06 -8.39 -6.89
C GLU A 175 18.86 -7.59 -7.43
N PHE A 176 18.05 -6.97 -6.57
CA PHE A 176 16.98 -6.06 -6.98
C PHE A 176 17.51 -4.95 -7.89
N TYR A 177 18.55 -4.23 -7.46
CA TYR A 177 19.14 -3.17 -8.28
C TYR A 177 19.82 -3.70 -9.56
N LYS A 178 20.48 -4.83 -9.45
CA LYS A 178 21.19 -5.44 -10.59
C LYS A 178 20.24 -5.92 -11.68
N ARG A 179 19.08 -6.46 -11.30
CA ARG A 179 18.10 -7.01 -12.24
C ARG A 179 17.08 -5.97 -12.70
N LYS A 180 17.10 -4.77 -12.15
CA LYS A 180 16.07 -3.74 -12.38
C LYS A 180 14.64 -4.31 -12.21
N GLN A 181 14.47 -5.10 -11.18
CA GLN A 181 13.24 -5.83 -10.94
C GLN A 181 12.20 -4.92 -10.30
N THR A 182 10.93 -5.14 -10.60
CA THR A 182 9.79 -4.53 -9.92
C THR A 182 8.92 -5.63 -9.33
N GLY A 183 8.48 -5.44 -8.09
CA GLY A 183 7.71 -6.44 -7.37
C GLY A 183 8.57 -7.58 -6.84
N VAL A 184 8.79 -7.60 -5.53
CA VAL A 184 9.56 -8.64 -4.83
C VAL A 184 8.73 -9.24 -3.71
N ALA A 185 8.91 -10.52 -3.49
CA ALA A 185 8.30 -11.21 -2.38
C ALA A 185 9.13 -11.09 -1.10
N PHE A 186 8.46 -11.25 0.02
CA PHE A 186 9.07 -11.21 1.34
C PHE A 186 8.80 -12.48 2.12
N THR A 187 9.75 -12.90 2.95
CA THR A 187 9.51 -13.90 3.98
C THR A 187 8.90 -13.24 5.23
N LYS A 188 8.23 -14.02 6.07
CA LYS A 188 7.69 -13.53 7.35
C LYS A 188 8.79 -12.98 8.26
N GLU A 189 9.94 -13.63 8.27
CA GLU A 189 11.12 -13.24 9.03
C GLU A 189 11.65 -11.87 8.61
N ARG A 190 11.73 -11.64 7.29
CA ARG A 190 12.17 -10.35 6.74
C ARG A 190 11.18 -9.24 7.08
N LEU A 191 9.87 -9.48 6.96
CA LEU A 191 8.84 -8.52 7.34
C LEU A 191 8.89 -8.19 8.83
N LYS A 192 8.97 -9.20 9.70
CA LYS A 192 9.10 -9.00 11.16
C LYS A 192 10.34 -8.21 11.52
N LYS A 193 11.48 -8.51 10.89
CA LYS A 193 12.73 -7.79 11.13
C LYS A 193 12.65 -6.35 10.66
N PHE A 194 12.08 -6.12 9.47
CA PHE A 194 12.04 -4.78 8.88
C PHE A 194 11.07 -3.85 9.63
N TRP A 195 9.84 -4.31 9.87
CA TRP A 195 8.82 -3.48 10.51
C TRP A 195 8.95 -3.43 12.03
N GLY A 196 9.51 -4.47 12.66
CA GLY A 196 9.67 -4.59 14.11
C GLY A 196 10.59 -3.55 14.76
N GLU A 197 11.26 -2.70 13.98
CA GLU A 197 12.01 -1.57 14.52
C GLU A 197 11.11 -0.42 15.03
N LYS A 198 9.89 -0.31 14.50
CA LYS A 198 8.93 0.75 14.83
C LYS A 198 7.53 0.25 15.18
N PHE A 199 7.30 -1.04 15.00
CA PHE A 199 5.96 -1.62 15.11
C PHE A 199 5.97 -2.95 15.84
N ASP A 200 4.95 -3.20 16.62
CA ASP A 200 4.62 -4.52 17.13
C ASP A 200 3.81 -5.31 16.11
N VAL A 201 4.12 -6.59 15.95
CA VAL A 201 3.40 -7.49 15.05
C VAL A 201 2.14 -8.00 15.74
N VAL A 202 0.97 -7.59 15.28
CA VAL A 202 -0.33 -8.04 15.82
C VAL A 202 -0.79 -9.31 15.10
N ASP A 203 -0.72 -9.33 13.76
CA ASP A 203 -0.99 -10.52 12.91
C ASP A 203 -0.03 -10.55 11.73
N LEU A 204 0.39 -11.74 11.35
CA LEU A 204 1.15 -11.99 10.14
C LEU A 204 0.85 -13.38 9.60
N ARG A 205 -0.03 -13.45 8.64
CA ARG A 205 -0.51 -14.68 8.03
C ARG A 205 -0.42 -14.66 6.50
N LYS A 206 -0.50 -15.81 5.88
CA LYS A 206 -0.74 -15.90 4.44
C LYS A 206 -2.21 -15.53 4.18
N GLY A 207 -2.49 -14.84 3.09
CA GLY A 207 -3.83 -14.55 2.65
C GLY A 207 -4.60 -15.82 2.28
N GLU A 208 -5.91 -15.71 2.22
CA GLU A 208 -6.83 -16.76 1.79
C GLU A 208 -7.24 -16.50 0.34
N ASN A 209 -7.56 -17.55 -0.41
CA ASN A 209 -8.06 -17.38 -1.77
C ASN A 209 -9.57 -17.11 -1.73
N ILE A 210 -9.94 -15.84 -1.54
CA ILE A 210 -11.32 -15.38 -1.45
C ILE A 210 -11.59 -14.36 -2.54
N ALA A 211 -12.57 -14.66 -3.37
CA ALA A 211 -13.12 -13.78 -4.39
C ALA A 211 -14.59 -14.09 -4.56
N ASP A 212 -15.38 -13.71 -3.58
CA ASP A 212 -16.84 -13.83 -3.60
C ASP A 212 -17.51 -12.53 -4.07
N ASN A 213 -18.78 -12.32 -3.78
CA ASN A 213 -19.49 -11.12 -4.20
C ASN A 213 -19.26 -9.91 -3.28
N GLU A 214 -18.56 -10.06 -2.15
CA GLU A 214 -18.45 -9.05 -1.11
C GLU A 214 -17.01 -8.71 -0.75
N LEU A 215 -16.08 -9.69 -0.81
CA LEU A 215 -14.72 -9.59 -0.31
C LEU A 215 -13.70 -10.12 -1.30
N TRP A 216 -12.48 -9.60 -1.18
CA TRP A 216 -11.32 -10.12 -1.88
C TRP A 216 -10.14 -10.35 -0.92
N GLU A 217 -9.44 -11.47 -1.09
CA GLU A 217 -8.14 -11.75 -0.49
C GLU A 217 -7.41 -12.75 -1.39
N SER A 218 -6.08 -12.71 -1.42
CA SER A 218 -5.27 -13.59 -2.28
C SER A 218 -4.24 -14.35 -1.48
N GLU A 219 -4.12 -15.65 -1.75
CA GLU A 219 -3.09 -16.53 -1.18
C GLU A 219 -1.65 -16.18 -1.62
N TYR A 220 -1.49 -15.35 -2.66
CA TYR A 220 -0.19 -14.85 -3.08
C TYR A 220 0.35 -13.71 -2.20
N LEU A 221 -0.45 -13.22 -1.26
CA LEU A 221 -0.10 -12.13 -0.38
C LEU A 221 0.09 -12.60 1.07
N TYR A 222 1.00 -11.96 1.78
CA TYR A 222 0.92 -11.87 3.24
C TYR A 222 -0.04 -10.76 3.62
N VAL A 223 -0.85 -11.03 4.62
CA VAL A 223 -1.63 -10.07 5.37
C VAL A 223 -0.91 -9.82 6.68
N CYS A 224 -0.49 -8.58 6.90
CA CYS A 224 0.22 -8.17 8.08
C CYS A 224 -0.57 -7.06 8.77
N VAL A 225 -0.74 -7.19 10.07
CA VAL A 225 -1.28 -6.13 10.93
C VAL A 225 -0.20 -5.76 11.92
N PHE A 226 0.18 -4.51 11.91
CA PHE A 226 1.17 -3.93 12.79
C PHE A 226 0.53 -2.86 13.65
N GLN A 227 1.01 -2.69 14.88
CA GLN A 227 0.64 -1.58 15.75
C GLN A 227 1.88 -0.73 16.00
N LYS A 228 1.74 0.59 15.95
CA LYS A 228 2.84 1.51 16.26
C LYS A 228 3.29 1.31 17.71
N ALA A 229 4.60 1.04 17.89
CA ALA A 229 5.23 0.82 19.19
C ALA A 229 5.35 2.10 20.02
#